data_b40d640c73c36b90a77ecf7e48796ffd
#
_entry.id   b40d640c73c36b90a77ecf7e48796ffd
#
_cell.length_a   1.000
_cell.length_b   1.000
_cell.length_c   1.000
_cell.angle_alpha   90.00
_cell.angle_beta   90.00
_cell.angle_gamma   90.00
#
_symmetry.space_group_name_H-M   'P 1'
#
loop_
_entity.id
_entity.type
_entity.pdbx_description
1 polymer ?
#
loop_
_entity_poly.entity_id
_entity_poly.type
_entity_poly.pdbx_seq_one_letter_code
_entity_poly.pdbx_strand_id
1 'polypeptide(L)'
;MKTAFIIVAFKLLITILPAVVKTYAEAENVTISAEDDRIVYMGRWYPDSRGVMHGGFECGLALRFTGTGISLSGRASGTVLIAIDGGTPVQKALTTDMAIARGLEAGEHLLEIYAAYQAAMPVISGFSIDPGAEFLPSEKGKLIEFVGDSIMEGYVDPNNARDGVFNSYALSYAFLTGRALFREYGMSFNTIAFGGIRVVAPGDNAAASGNDPLGMPERYFLRREYRSERNSERAVSSAGEWDTGRYAPDYIVLNLGTNDVSGGNVFTDAYATFLKKLRETYPEATLFVMTPFNGNMGGGVRSAVESADDPKVILIDTSSWGIRGGADGLHPDPQAHEHASELLLETLKPYLAPAETGTAAPEETAAPTYSVVTPSSTEVGPKRAGSAALPLAIAGGAVIAAALAAVGIVAVNKRKR
;
A
#
# COMPACT_ATOMS: atom_id res chain seq x y z
N MET A 1 -20.16 9.77 -80.63
CA MET A 1 -18.83 9.50 -80.12
C MET A 1 -18.47 10.10 -78.74
N LYS A 2 -19.18 11.13 -78.26
CA LYS A 2 -18.85 11.74 -76.94
C LYS A 2 -19.42 11.05 -75.73
N THR A 3 -20.47 10.22 -75.88
CA THR A 3 -21.10 9.47 -74.76
C THR A 3 -20.39 8.16 -74.37
N ALA A 4 -19.68 7.55 -75.30
CA ALA A 4 -18.94 6.30 -75.05
C ALA A 4 -17.65 6.53 -74.25
N PHE A 5 -17.04 7.67 -74.31
CA PHE A 5 -15.79 7.98 -73.61
C PHE A 5 -16.01 8.25 -72.10
N ILE A 6 -17.18 8.77 -71.73
CA ILE A 6 -17.50 9.06 -70.30
C ILE A 6 -17.81 7.76 -69.57
N ILE A 7 -18.42 6.77 -70.22
CA ILE A 7 -18.73 5.49 -69.56
C ILE A 7 -17.47 4.64 -69.32
N VAL A 8 -16.45 4.71 -70.18
CA VAL A 8 -15.20 3.98 -70.03
C VAL A 8 -14.34 4.63 -68.91
N ALA A 9 -14.33 5.99 -68.83
CA ALA A 9 -13.61 6.68 -67.76
C ALA A 9 -14.23 6.42 -66.38
N PHE A 10 -15.57 6.31 -66.27
CA PHE A 10 -16.27 6.03 -65.02
C PHE A 10 -16.10 4.56 -64.57
N LYS A 11 -16.05 3.59 -65.54
CA LYS A 11 -15.76 2.18 -65.23
C LYS A 11 -14.31 1.97 -64.81
N LEU A 12 -13.36 2.75 -65.34
CA LEU A 12 -11.97 2.65 -64.96
C LEU A 12 -11.70 3.25 -63.56
N LEU A 13 -12.49 4.27 -63.17
CA LEU A 13 -12.39 4.90 -61.84
C LEU A 13 -12.97 4.03 -60.73
N ILE A 14 -13.98 3.21 -61.04
CA ILE A 14 -14.61 2.29 -60.06
C ILE A 14 -13.77 1.00 -59.87
N THR A 15 -12.90 0.61 -60.79
CA THR A 15 -12.02 -0.56 -60.65
C THR A 15 -10.69 -0.24 -59.98
N ILE A 16 -10.32 1.06 -59.79
CA ILE A 16 -9.07 1.46 -59.11
C ILE A 16 -9.34 1.74 -57.61
N LEU A 17 -10.58 2.02 -57.19
CA LEU A 17 -10.91 2.32 -55.80
C LEU A 17 -10.80 1.17 -54.79
N PRO A 18 -10.98 -0.12 -55.17
CA PRO A 18 -10.79 -1.19 -54.17
C PRO A 18 -9.34 -1.55 -53.85
N ALA A 19 -8.38 -1.05 -54.64
CA ALA A 19 -6.98 -1.46 -54.48
C ALA A 19 -6.16 -0.61 -53.51
N VAL A 20 -6.76 0.41 -52.87
CA VAL A 20 -6.08 1.35 -51.96
C VAL A 20 -6.70 1.38 -50.56
N VAL A 21 -7.67 0.56 -50.25
CA VAL A 21 -7.99 0.26 -48.84
C VAL A 21 -6.98 -0.79 -48.39
N LYS A 22 -5.71 -0.39 -48.20
CA LYS A 22 -4.86 -1.06 -47.25
C LYS A 22 -5.61 -0.98 -45.91
N THR A 23 -6.23 -2.06 -45.51
CA THR A 23 -6.55 -2.26 -44.11
C THR A 23 -5.24 -2.12 -43.33
N TYR A 24 -4.99 -0.94 -42.78
CA TYR A 24 -4.04 -0.84 -41.70
C TYR A 24 -4.67 -1.70 -40.61
N ALA A 25 -4.21 -2.94 -40.44
CA ALA A 25 -4.44 -3.64 -39.22
C ALA A 25 -3.96 -2.69 -38.13
N GLU A 26 -4.84 -2.23 -37.26
CA GLU A 26 -4.43 -1.48 -36.09
C GLU A 26 -3.38 -2.34 -35.39
N ALA A 27 -2.21 -1.80 -35.20
CA ALA A 27 -1.14 -2.52 -34.53
C ALA A 27 -1.66 -2.88 -33.13
N GLU A 28 -1.60 -4.16 -32.77
CA GLU A 28 -2.10 -4.64 -31.49
C GLU A 28 -1.22 -4.16 -30.35
N ASN A 29 -1.83 -3.86 -29.22
CA ASN A 29 -1.15 -3.53 -27.98
C ASN A 29 -0.26 -4.69 -27.53
N VAL A 30 0.87 -4.37 -26.95
CA VAL A 30 1.75 -5.36 -26.31
C VAL A 30 1.21 -5.63 -24.91
N THR A 31 0.97 -6.91 -24.60
CA THR A 31 0.33 -7.31 -23.32
C THR A 31 1.20 -8.36 -22.60
N ILE A 32 1.25 -8.22 -21.26
CA ILE A 32 1.85 -9.23 -20.37
C ILE A 32 0.84 -9.70 -19.33
N SER A 33 0.96 -10.95 -18.90
CA SER A 33 0.20 -11.48 -17.78
C SER A 33 0.73 -10.94 -16.45
N ALA A 34 -0.07 -11.00 -15.39
CA ALA A 34 0.38 -10.63 -14.05
C ALA A 34 1.45 -11.59 -13.48
N GLU A 35 1.72 -12.73 -14.09
CA GLU A 35 2.80 -13.64 -13.68
C GLU A 35 4.13 -13.39 -14.43
N ASP A 36 4.19 -12.34 -15.26
CA ASP A 36 5.40 -11.98 -16.01
C ASP A 36 6.53 -11.55 -15.06
N ASP A 37 7.74 -12.05 -15.30
CA ASP A 37 8.90 -11.87 -14.44
C ASP A 37 9.48 -10.44 -14.48
N ARG A 38 9.10 -9.63 -15.46
CA ARG A 38 9.43 -8.19 -15.53
C ARG A 38 8.69 -7.35 -14.50
N ILE A 39 7.62 -7.88 -13.88
CA ILE A 39 6.91 -7.23 -12.78
C ILE A 39 7.65 -7.51 -11.47
N VAL A 40 8.13 -6.47 -10.81
CA VAL A 40 8.70 -6.57 -9.46
C VAL A 40 7.58 -6.46 -8.43
N TYR A 41 7.18 -7.59 -7.88
CA TYR A 41 6.21 -7.64 -6.79
C TYR A 41 6.87 -7.35 -5.45
N MET A 42 6.25 -6.49 -4.65
CA MET A 42 6.66 -6.08 -3.31
C MET A 42 5.60 -6.56 -2.31
N GLY A 43 5.98 -7.41 -1.35
CA GLY A 43 5.07 -7.94 -0.36
C GLY A 43 4.28 -9.16 -0.82
N ARG A 44 3.13 -9.37 -0.18
CA ARG A 44 2.40 -10.64 -0.24
C ARG A 44 1.46 -10.73 -1.42
N TRP A 45 2.01 -11.05 -2.56
CA TRP A 45 1.25 -11.36 -3.77
C TRP A 45 1.18 -12.86 -4.03
N TYR A 46 0.01 -13.36 -4.42
CA TYR A 46 -0.22 -14.75 -4.72
C TYR A 46 -1.17 -14.91 -5.91
N PRO A 47 -0.91 -15.86 -6.84
CA PRO A 47 -1.79 -16.13 -7.97
C PRO A 47 -3.01 -16.97 -7.54
N ASP A 48 -4.12 -16.78 -8.22
CA ASP A 48 -5.20 -17.78 -8.26
C ASP A 48 -4.92 -18.83 -9.36
N SER A 49 -5.81 -19.82 -9.48
CA SER A 49 -5.69 -20.89 -10.48
C SER A 49 -5.73 -20.42 -11.94
N ARG A 50 -6.01 -19.15 -12.19
CA ARG A 50 -6.07 -18.51 -13.52
C ARG A 50 -4.90 -17.57 -13.76
N GLY A 51 -3.92 -17.51 -12.87
CA GLY A 51 -2.78 -16.61 -12.95
C GLY A 51 -3.11 -15.15 -12.60
N VAL A 52 -4.29 -14.89 -12.00
CA VAL A 52 -4.63 -13.55 -11.51
C VAL A 52 -3.95 -13.34 -10.18
N MET A 53 -3.17 -12.25 -10.07
CA MET A 53 -2.45 -11.91 -8.84
C MET A 53 -3.35 -11.19 -7.85
N HIS A 54 -3.29 -11.63 -6.60
CA HIS A 54 -3.99 -11.05 -5.46
C HIS A 54 -2.97 -10.53 -4.46
N GLY A 55 -3.10 -9.25 -4.10
CA GLY A 55 -2.27 -8.63 -3.07
C GLY A 55 -2.87 -8.76 -1.68
N GLY A 56 -2.02 -8.91 -0.67
CA GLY A 56 -2.37 -8.89 0.75
C GLY A 56 -1.60 -7.81 1.50
N PHE A 57 -2.19 -7.24 2.53
CA PHE A 57 -1.64 -6.12 3.31
C PHE A 57 -1.30 -4.90 2.42
N GLU A 58 -0.36 -4.06 2.83
CA GLU A 58 0.15 -2.94 2.04
C GLU A 58 1.23 -3.39 1.06
N CYS A 59 0.85 -4.24 0.12
CA CYS A 59 1.71 -4.72 -0.96
C CYS A 59 1.85 -3.69 -2.08
N GLY A 60 2.88 -3.88 -2.92
CA GLY A 60 3.10 -3.04 -4.09
C GLY A 60 3.64 -3.81 -5.28
N LEU A 61 3.80 -3.13 -6.40
CA LEU A 61 4.54 -3.61 -7.56
C LEU A 61 5.20 -2.45 -8.31
N ALA A 62 6.25 -2.77 -9.05
CA ALA A 62 6.87 -1.85 -9.99
C ALA A 62 7.03 -2.53 -11.35
N LEU A 63 6.91 -1.75 -12.43
CA LEU A 63 7.00 -2.24 -13.81
C LEU A 63 7.59 -1.15 -14.70
N ARG A 64 8.65 -1.50 -15.44
CA ARG A 64 9.27 -0.60 -16.43
C ARG A 64 8.73 -0.89 -17.82
N PHE A 65 8.49 0.15 -18.60
CA PHE A 65 7.98 0.03 -19.96
C PHE A 65 8.43 1.22 -20.83
N THR A 66 8.34 1.08 -22.15
CA THR A 66 8.50 2.20 -23.10
C THR A 66 7.13 2.59 -23.67
N GLY A 67 7.06 3.75 -24.31
CA GLY A 67 5.86 4.19 -25.03
C GLY A 67 5.24 5.46 -24.48
N THR A 68 3.93 5.66 -24.67
CA THR A 68 3.20 6.86 -24.28
C THR A 68 2.00 6.57 -23.39
N GLY A 69 1.78 5.28 -23.06
CA GLY A 69 0.67 4.88 -22.21
C GLY A 69 0.74 3.46 -21.70
N ILE A 70 0.05 3.22 -20.60
CA ILE A 70 -0.09 1.89 -20.00
C ILE A 70 -1.50 1.72 -19.44
N SER A 71 -2.04 0.53 -19.57
CA SER A 71 -3.36 0.13 -19.09
C SER A 71 -3.27 -1.18 -18.30
N LEU A 72 -4.24 -1.44 -17.43
CA LEU A 72 -4.51 -2.79 -16.96
C LEU A 72 -5.08 -3.62 -18.11
N SER A 73 -4.79 -4.90 -18.11
CA SER A 73 -5.35 -5.87 -19.06
C SER A 73 -6.13 -6.93 -18.29
N GLY A 74 -7.40 -7.10 -18.62
CA GLY A 74 -8.29 -8.04 -17.97
C GLY A 74 -8.74 -7.60 -16.58
N ARG A 75 -9.07 -8.57 -15.72
CA ARG A 75 -9.64 -8.35 -14.40
C ARG A 75 -8.72 -7.55 -13.50
N ALA A 76 -9.25 -6.47 -12.92
CA ALA A 76 -8.60 -5.70 -11.87
C ALA A 76 -9.63 -5.17 -10.87
N SER A 77 -9.23 -5.03 -9.63
CA SER A 77 -10.03 -4.45 -8.55
C SER A 77 -9.16 -4.04 -7.37
N GLY A 78 -9.74 -3.30 -6.41
CA GLY A 78 -9.06 -2.78 -5.23
C GLY A 78 -8.77 -1.29 -5.36
N THR A 79 -8.39 -0.68 -4.25
CA THR A 79 -7.98 0.74 -4.21
C THR A 79 -6.47 0.81 -4.04
N VAL A 80 -5.81 1.54 -4.92
CA VAL A 80 -4.35 1.61 -4.96
C VAL A 80 -3.86 3.05 -5.05
N LEU A 81 -2.60 3.23 -4.73
CA LEU A 81 -1.80 4.41 -5.02
C LEU A 81 -1.01 4.13 -6.30
N ILE A 82 -1.09 5.01 -7.28
CA ILE A 82 -0.37 4.89 -8.56
C ILE A 82 0.58 6.06 -8.70
N ALA A 83 1.83 5.79 -9.04
CA ALA A 83 2.80 6.79 -9.45
C ALA A 83 3.46 6.39 -10.78
N ILE A 84 3.80 7.38 -11.60
CA ILE A 84 4.61 7.23 -12.82
C ILE A 84 5.87 8.08 -12.62
N ASP A 85 7.02 7.51 -12.97
CA ASP A 85 8.33 8.19 -12.99
C ASP A 85 8.67 8.90 -11.68
N GLY A 86 8.35 8.24 -10.56
CA GLY A 86 8.60 8.79 -9.24
C GLY A 86 7.70 9.96 -8.82
N GLY A 87 6.68 10.31 -9.59
CA GLY A 87 5.70 11.35 -9.25
C GLY A 87 4.95 11.07 -7.94
N THR A 88 4.14 12.02 -7.50
CA THR A 88 3.32 11.87 -6.29
C THR A 88 2.30 10.75 -6.49
N PRO A 89 2.20 9.78 -5.58
CA PRO A 89 1.21 8.71 -5.66
C PRO A 89 -0.22 9.26 -5.62
N VAL A 90 -1.07 8.81 -6.55
CA VAL A 90 -2.47 9.21 -6.64
C VAL A 90 -3.36 8.01 -6.36
N GLN A 91 -4.31 8.15 -5.45
CA GLN A 91 -5.26 7.09 -5.13
C GLN A 91 -6.25 6.86 -6.28
N LYS A 92 -6.41 5.60 -6.67
CA LYS A 92 -7.32 5.14 -7.72
C LYS A 92 -8.02 3.84 -7.32
N ALA A 93 -9.29 3.72 -7.67
CA ALA A 93 -9.97 2.42 -7.69
C ALA A 93 -9.66 1.72 -9.01
N LEU A 94 -9.15 0.49 -8.95
CA LEU A 94 -8.87 -0.31 -10.15
C LEU A 94 -10.15 -0.87 -10.75
N THR A 95 -10.22 -0.85 -12.07
CA THR A 95 -11.28 -1.49 -12.85
C THR A 95 -10.69 -2.29 -14.00
N THR A 96 -11.45 -3.25 -14.50
CA THR A 96 -11.10 -4.07 -15.67
C THR A 96 -10.71 -3.18 -16.86
N ASP A 97 -9.61 -3.50 -17.52
CA ASP A 97 -9.07 -2.81 -18.70
C ASP A 97 -8.88 -1.29 -18.54
N MET A 98 -8.62 -0.84 -17.30
CA MET A 98 -8.47 0.57 -16.97
C MET A 98 -7.18 1.16 -17.55
N ALA A 99 -7.27 2.30 -18.22
CA ALA A 99 -6.08 3.09 -18.54
C ALA A 99 -5.48 3.68 -17.26
N ILE A 100 -4.20 3.35 -17.01
CA ILE A 100 -3.42 3.88 -15.89
C ILE A 100 -2.86 5.25 -16.24
N ALA A 101 -2.18 5.34 -17.38
CA ALA A 101 -1.60 6.57 -17.91
C ALA A 101 -1.75 6.62 -19.42
N ARG A 102 -1.89 7.83 -19.96
CA ARG A 102 -1.94 8.13 -21.41
C ARG A 102 -1.28 9.48 -21.69
N GLY A 103 -0.67 9.59 -22.87
CA GLY A 103 -0.06 10.85 -23.30
C GLY A 103 1.22 11.19 -22.54
N LEU A 104 1.92 10.17 -22.06
CA LEU A 104 3.28 10.31 -21.55
C LEU A 104 4.21 10.75 -22.69
N GLU A 105 5.35 11.34 -22.39
CA GLU A 105 6.39 11.54 -23.39
C GLU A 105 6.91 10.19 -23.89
N ALA A 106 7.29 10.11 -25.16
CA ALA A 106 7.81 8.85 -25.69
C ALA A 106 9.18 8.54 -25.04
N GLY A 107 9.28 7.41 -24.37
CA GLY A 107 10.50 7.04 -23.64
C GLY A 107 10.30 5.87 -22.69
N GLU A 108 11.24 5.69 -21.79
CA GLU A 108 11.17 4.73 -20.70
C GLU A 108 10.41 5.33 -19.52
N HIS A 109 9.56 4.51 -18.92
CA HIS A 109 8.73 4.87 -17.77
C HIS A 109 8.79 3.81 -16.69
N LEU A 110 8.61 4.24 -15.44
CA LEU A 110 8.45 3.40 -14.27
C LEU A 110 7.02 3.57 -13.72
N LEU A 111 6.24 2.51 -13.77
CA LEU A 111 4.98 2.42 -13.05
C LEU A 111 5.22 1.87 -11.64
N GLU A 112 4.70 2.56 -10.64
CA GLU A 112 4.60 2.09 -9.25
C GLU A 112 3.11 1.95 -8.89
N ILE A 113 2.71 0.81 -8.34
CA ILE A 113 1.37 0.60 -7.78
C ILE A 113 1.52 0.07 -6.35
N TYR A 114 0.80 0.64 -5.40
CA TYR A 114 0.78 0.22 -4.00
C TYR A 114 -0.66 0.08 -3.51
N ALA A 115 -0.94 -0.87 -2.62
CA ALA A 115 -2.22 -0.90 -1.93
C ALA A 115 -2.43 0.41 -1.16
N ALA A 116 -3.61 1.02 -1.24
CA ALA A 116 -3.86 2.32 -0.61
C ALA A 116 -4.00 2.21 0.93
N TYR A 117 -4.37 1.04 1.42
CA TYR A 117 -4.52 0.68 2.83
C TYR A 117 -4.53 -0.85 2.94
N GLN A 118 -4.34 -1.39 4.13
CA GLN A 118 -4.15 -2.83 4.37
C GLN A 118 -5.27 -3.73 3.82
N ALA A 119 -6.52 -3.28 3.83
CA ALA A 119 -7.66 -4.05 3.33
C ALA A 119 -7.98 -3.79 1.85
N ALA A 120 -7.12 -3.07 1.13
CA ALA A 120 -7.34 -2.74 -0.27
C ALA A 120 -7.32 -3.95 -1.19
N MET A 121 -6.51 -4.96 -0.87
CA MET A 121 -6.39 -6.25 -1.55
C MET A 121 -6.48 -6.13 -3.08
N PRO A 122 -5.51 -5.49 -3.74
CA PRO A 122 -5.54 -5.30 -5.17
C PRO A 122 -5.53 -6.64 -5.91
N VAL A 123 -6.26 -6.67 -7.03
CA VAL A 123 -6.32 -7.83 -7.93
C VAL A 123 -5.93 -7.38 -9.32
N ILE A 124 -5.02 -8.08 -9.99
CA ILE A 124 -4.48 -7.70 -11.30
C ILE A 124 -4.29 -8.95 -12.17
N SER A 125 -4.77 -8.92 -13.42
CA SER A 125 -4.57 -9.99 -14.41
C SER A 125 -3.40 -9.73 -15.35
N GLY A 126 -3.03 -8.47 -15.61
CA GLY A 126 -1.94 -8.13 -16.52
C GLY A 126 -1.93 -6.65 -16.88
N PHE A 127 -1.01 -6.31 -17.76
CA PHE A 127 -0.80 -4.96 -18.28
C PHE A 127 -0.74 -4.95 -19.80
N SER A 128 -1.05 -3.81 -20.39
CA SER A 128 -1.03 -3.55 -21.83
C SER A 128 -0.45 -2.17 -22.09
N ILE A 129 0.45 -2.07 -23.08
CA ILE A 129 1.08 -0.84 -23.54
C ILE A 129 0.86 -0.63 -25.04
N ASP A 130 1.22 0.53 -25.54
CA ASP A 130 1.02 0.91 -26.95
C ASP A 130 1.68 -0.06 -27.92
N PRO A 131 1.17 -0.16 -29.15
CA PRO A 131 1.80 -0.97 -30.20
C PRO A 131 3.24 -0.54 -30.47
N GLY A 132 4.16 -1.53 -30.51
CA GLY A 132 5.57 -1.29 -30.74
C GLY A 132 6.36 -0.79 -29.54
N ALA A 133 5.73 -0.60 -28.39
CA ALA A 133 6.37 -0.38 -27.11
C ALA A 133 6.85 -1.71 -26.49
N GLU A 134 7.69 -1.64 -25.46
CA GLU A 134 8.29 -2.81 -24.82
C GLU A 134 8.13 -2.72 -23.29
N PHE A 135 7.84 -3.87 -22.66
CA PHE A 135 8.05 -4.03 -21.23
C PHE A 135 9.52 -4.33 -20.98
N LEU A 136 10.14 -3.58 -20.08
CA LEU A 136 11.57 -3.65 -19.80
C LEU A 136 11.85 -4.58 -18.61
N PRO A 137 13.00 -5.25 -18.58
CA PRO A 137 13.44 -5.99 -17.41
C PRO A 137 13.51 -5.10 -16.18
N SER A 138 13.17 -5.66 -15.03
CA SER A 138 13.33 -5.01 -13.73
C SER A 138 14.12 -5.93 -12.80
N GLU A 139 15.15 -5.40 -12.17
CA GLU A 139 15.93 -6.15 -11.20
C GLU A 139 15.20 -6.20 -9.86
N LYS A 140 15.21 -7.37 -9.23
CA LYS A 140 14.72 -7.53 -7.85
C LYS A 140 15.84 -7.12 -6.91
N GLY A 141 15.70 -5.96 -6.29
CA GLY A 141 16.58 -5.52 -5.22
C GLY A 141 16.34 -6.26 -3.90
N LYS A 142 17.08 -5.87 -2.87
CA LYS A 142 16.82 -6.30 -1.49
C LYS A 142 15.42 -5.90 -1.06
N LEU A 143 14.91 -6.58 -0.04
CA LEU A 143 13.59 -6.33 0.50
C LEU A 143 13.69 -5.84 1.94
N ILE A 144 12.97 -4.74 2.23
CA ILE A 144 12.68 -4.28 3.57
C ILE A 144 11.19 -4.44 3.88
N GLU A 145 10.86 -5.08 5.00
CA GLU A 145 9.49 -5.28 5.45
C GLU A 145 9.24 -4.48 6.73
N PHE A 146 8.19 -3.70 6.77
CA PHE A 146 7.77 -2.91 7.92
C PHE A 146 6.63 -3.63 8.65
N VAL A 147 6.75 -3.81 9.97
CA VAL A 147 5.79 -4.56 10.79
C VAL A 147 5.33 -3.70 11.96
N GLY A 148 4.04 -3.38 12.02
CA GLY A 148 3.56 -2.44 13.03
C GLY A 148 2.06 -2.41 13.25
N ASP A 149 1.63 -1.31 13.85
CA ASP A 149 0.24 -1.04 14.21
C ASP A 149 -0.38 0.09 13.36
N SER A 150 -1.43 0.74 13.87
CA SER A 150 -2.12 1.83 13.18
C SER A 150 -1.23 3.01 12.78
N ILE A 151 -0.16 3.28 13.54
CA ILE A 151 0.78 4.36 13.23
C ILE A 151 1.58 3.99 11.97
N MET A 152 2.02 2.75 11.87
CA MET A 152 2.73 2.26 10.70
C MET A 152 1.81 2.06 9.47
N GLU A 153 0.54 1.72 9.69
CA GLU A 153 -0.52 1.65 8.66
C GLU A 153 -0.82 3.04 8.03
N GLY A 154 -0.41 4.12 8.70
CA GLY A 154 -0.68 5.48 8.25
C GLY A 154 -2.01 6.01 8.73
N TYR A 155 -2.49 5.55 9.89
CA TYR A 155 -3.59 6.21 10.56
C TYR A 155 -3.12 7.58 11.03
N VAL A 156 -3.80 8.62 10.58
CA VAL A 156 -3.57 9.99 11.00
C VAL A 156 -4.74 10.45 11.87
N ASP A 157 -4.47 11.42 12.74
CA ASP A 157 -5.50 12.02 13.57
C ASP A 157 -6.71 12.48 12.73
N PRO A 158 -7.92 11.95 13.01
CA PRO A 158 -9.13 12.31 12.27
C PRO A 158 -9.45 13.83 12.29
N ASN A 159 -8.95 14.58 13.27
CA ASN A 159 -9.16 16.03 13.32
C ASN A 159 -8.21 16.80 12.39
N ASN A 160 -7.11 16.20 11.97
CA ASN A 160 -6.18 16.75 10.98
C ASN A 160 -6.37 16.16 9.59
N ALA A 161 -7.29 15.20 9.42
CA ALA A 161 -7.60 14.63 8.11
C ALA A 161 -8.20 15.72 7.22
N ARG A 162 -7.37 16.37 6.43
CA ARG A 162 -7.82 17.16 5.30
C ARG A 162 -8.40 16.19 4.29
N ASP A 163 -9.63 16.47 3.82
CA ASP A 163 -10.31 15.74 2.74
C ASP A 163 -10.88 14.35 3.10
N GLY A 164 -11.11 14.05 4.37
CA GLY A 164 -11.80 12.81 4.80
C GLY A 164 -11.00 11.52 4.65
N VAL A 165 -9.70 11.60 4.45
CA VAL A 165 -8.79 10.45 4.38
C VAL A 165 -8.23 10.17 5.76
N PHE A 166 -8.90 9.30 6.52
CA PHE A 166 -8.48 8.93 7.87
C PHE A 166 -7.28 7.99 7.91
N ASN A 167 -7.15 7.13 6.90
CA ASN A 167 -6.08 6.17 6.76
C ASN A 167 -5.48 6.35 5.37
N SER A 168 -4.28 6.85 5.31
CA SER A 168 -3.55 6.94 4.05
C SER A 168 -2.17 6.34 4.23
N TYR A 169 -2.00 5.15 3.71
CA TYR A 169 -0.69 4.51 3.65
C TYR A 169 0.37 5.44 3.03
N ALA A 170 -0.03 6.27 2.06
CA ALA A 170 0.86 7.26 1.45
C ALA A 170 1.45 8.29 2.43
N LEU A 171 0.84 8.50 3.58
CA LEU A 171 1.31 9.42 4.63
C LEU A 171 2.11 8.71 5.73
N SER A 172 2.11 7.38 5.74
CA SER A 172 2.83 6.58 6.73
C SER A 172 4.34 6.79 6.62
N TYR A 173 5.01 6.94 7.76
CA TYR A 173 6.47 6.98 7.79
C TYR A 173 7.10 5.72 7.19
N ALA A 174 6.46 4.56 7.31
CA ALA A 174 6.91 3.31 6.69
C ALA A 174 6.85 3.38 5.16
N PHE A 175 5.75 3.88 4.58
CA PHE A 175 5.62 4.08 3.15
C PHE A 175 6.63 5.11 2.62
N LEU A 176 6.75 6.24 3.30
CA LEU A 176 7.68 7.31 2.91
C LEU A 176 9.14 6.81 2.92
N THR A 177 9.53 6.10 3.99
CA THR A 177 10.85 5.46 4.11
C THR A 177 11.05 4.40 3.03
N GLY A 178 10.11 3.47 2.88
CA GLY A 178 10.21 2.38 1.92
C GLY A 178 10.31 2.88 0.48
N ARG A 179 9.49 3.88 0.12
CA ARG A 179 9.53 4.48 -1.22
C ARG A 179 10.82 5.25 -1.48
N ALA A 180 11.38 5.94 -0.48
CA ALA A 180 12.69 6.57 -0.60
C ALA A 180 13.79 5.52 -0.82
N LEU A 181 13.78 4.42 -0.07
CA LEU A 181 14.71 3.30 -0.25
C LEU A 181 14.56 2.61 -1.62
N PHE A 182 13.34 2.46 -2.10
CA PHE A 182 13.11 1.93 -3.45
C PHE A 182 13.73 2.83 -4.52
N ARG A 183 13.57 4.14 -4.40
CA ARG A 183 14.09 5.10 -5.37
C ARG A 183 15.61 5.28 -5.30
N GLU A 184 16.17 5.26 -4.10
CA GLU A 184 17.61 5.54 -3.88
C GLU A 184 18.48 4.29 -4.03
N TYR A 185 17.95 3.11 -3.59
CA TYR A 185 18.72 1.86 -3.52
C TYR A 185 18.11 0.71 -4.35
N GLY A 186 17.03 0.92 -5.09
CA GLY A 186 16.30 -0.17 -5.77
C GLY A 186 15.67 -1.19 -4.82
N MET A 187 15.51 -0.85 -3.54
CA MET A 187 15.09 -1.76 -2.50
C MET A 187 13.56 -1.92 -2.50
N SER A 188 13.06 -3.11 -2.73
CA SER A 188 11.62 -3.41 -2.60
C SER A 188 11.16 -3.26 -1.16
N PHE A 189 9.91 -2.87 -0.95
CA PHE A 189 9.35 -2.72 0.39
C PHE A 189 7.88 -3.13 0.46
N ASN A 190 7.44 -3.51 1.66
CA ASN A 190 6.02 -3.69 1.98
C ASN A 190 5.79 -3.44 3.47
N THR A 191 4.52 -3.30 3.82
CA THR A 191 4.13 -3.10 5.22
C THR A 191 3.12 -4.17 5.63
N ILE A 192 3.30 -4.70 6.84
CA ILE A 192 2.38 -5.59 7.53
C ILE A 192 1.97 -4.87 8.79
N ALA A 193 0.98 -4.02 8.68
CA ALA A 193 0.50 -3.23 9.79
C ALA A 193 -0.99 -3.48 10.03
N PHE A 194 -1.43 -3.24 11.26
CA PHE A 194 -2.79 -3.53 11.65
C PHE A 194 -3.23 -2.65 12.82
N GLY A 195 -4.23 -1.81 12.59
CA GLY A 195 -4.72 -0.89 13.62
C GLY A 195 -5.17 -1.60 14.90
N GLY A 196 -4.63 -1.15 16.04
CA GLY A 196 -4.94 -1.73 17.35
C GLY A 196 -4.23 -3.04 17.68
N ILE A 197 -3.38 -3.57 16.77
CA ILE A 197 -2.68 -4.85 16.99
C ILE A 197 -1.76 -4.77 18.19
N ARG A 198 -1.59 -5.90 18.86
CA ARG A 198 -0.71 -6.11 20.02
C ARG A 198 0.32 -7.18 19.73
N VAL A 199 1.37 -7.20 20.50
CA VAL A 199 2.30 -8.34 20.56
C VAL A 199 1.66 -9.48 21.34
N VAL A 200 1.03 -9.17 22.47
CA VAL A 200 0.30 -10.16 23.28
C VAL A 200 -1.11 -10.33 22.74
N ALA A 201 -1.41 -11.48 22.14
CA ALA A 201 -2.73 -11.77 21.58
C ALA A 201 -3.83 -11.58 22.62
N PRO A 202 -4.90 -10.82 22.31
CA PRO A 202 -6.02 -10.64 23.23
C PRO A 202 -6.85 -11.91 23.45
N GLY A 203 -6.82 -12.85 22.50
CA GLY A 203 -7.59 -14.08 22.51
C GLY A 203 -9.09 -13.92 22.19
N ASP A 204 -9.81 -15.01 22.06
CA ASP A 204 -11.23 -15.05 21.62
C ASP A 204 -12.17 -14.30 22.55
N ASN A 205 -11.86 -14.19 23.84
CA ASN A 205 -12.69 -13.42 24.79
C ASN A 205 -12.69 -11.92 24.48
N ALA A 206 -11.56 -11.38 23.98
CA ALA A 206 -11.47 -9.99 23.56
C ALA A 206 -12.18 -9.76 22.21
N ALA A 207 -12.20 -10.76 21.34
CA ALA A 207 -12.93 -10.72 20.07
C ALA A 207 -14.44 -10.56 20.27
N ALA A 208 -15.00 -11.08 21.36
CA ALA A 208 -16.39 -10.85 21.73
C ALA A 208 -16.73 -9.36 21.96
N SER A 209 -15.71 -8.56 22.29
CA SER A 209 -15.81 -7.10 22.46
C SER A 209 -15.46 -6.31 21.18
N GLY A 210 -15.27 -7.00 20.05
CA GLY A 210 -14.97 -6.37 18.76
C GLY A 210 -13.47 -6.17 18.47
N ASN A 211 -12.57 -6.64 19.33
CA ASN A 211 -11.12 -6.60 19.11
C ASN A 211 -10.67 -7.82 18.29
N ASP A 212 -9.52 -7.68 17.62
CA ASP A 212 -8.88 -8.81 16.94
C ASP A 212 -8.43 -9.86 17.98
N PRO A 213 -8.72 -11.15 17.77
CA PRO A 213 -8.28 -12.20 18.68
C PRO A 213 -6.79 -12.52 18.55
N LEU A 214 -6.15 -12.16 17.44
CA LEU A 214 -4.76 -12.48 17.16
C LEU A 214 -3.83 -11.32 17.56
N GLY A 215 -2.62 -11.67 17.95
CA GLY A 215 -1.50 -10.74 18.04
C GLY A 215 -0.74 -10.63 16.72
N MET A 216 0.21 -9.69 16.63
CA MET A 216 1.08 -9.58 15.46
C MET A 216 1.91 -10.87 15.25
N PRO A 217 2.42 -11.58 16.28
CA PRO A 217 3.14 -12.83 16.09
C PRO A 217 2.40 -13.89 15.27
N GLU A 218 1.07 -13.95 15.36
CA GLU A 218 0.23 -14.83 14.57
C GLU A 218 -0.15 -14.20 13.22
N ARG A 219 -0.48 -12.92 13.22
CA ARG A 219 -0.88 -12.17 12.01
C ARG A 219 0.23 -12.11 10.98
N TYR A 220 1.47 -11.96 11.40
CA TYR A 220 2.61 -11.86 10.54
C TYR A 220 2.74 -13.04 9.56
N PHE A 221 2.32 -14.23 9.93
CA PHE A 221 2.42 -15.43 9.09
C PHE A 221 1.17 -15.71 8.26
N LEU A 222 0.23 -14.76 8.20
CA LEU A 222 -0.96 -14.87 7.36
C LEU A 222 -0.73 -14.21 5.98
N ARG A 223 -1.41 -14.73 4.98
CA ARG A 223 -1.29 -14.27 3.58
C ARG A 223 -1.95 -12.91 3.35
N ARG A 224 -3.01 -12.60 4.10
CA ARG A 224 -3.76 -11.35 3.97
C ARG A 224 -4.44 -10.98 5.28
N GLU A 225 -4.88 -9.73 5.37
CA GLU A 225 -5.74 -9.30 6.45
C GLU A 225 -7.14 -9.94 6.36
N TYR A 226 -7.72 -10.18 7.54
CA TYR A 226 -9.12 -10.58 7.67
C TYR A 226 -9.71 -10.05 8.98
N ARG A 227 -10.52 -9.00 8.90
CA ARG A 227 -11.05 -8.29 10.09
C ARG A 227 -12.40 -8.80 10.61
N SER A 228 -13.15 -9.60 9.86
CA SER A 228 -14.54 -9.91 10.21
C SER A 228 -14.71 -11.12 11.12
N GLU A 229 -13.65 -11.89 11.39
CA GLU A 229 -13.72 -13.08 12.21
C GLU A 229 -13.41 -12.76 13.67
N ARG A 230 -14.31 -13.22 14.54
CA ARG A 230 -14.20 -13.04 15.99
C ARG A 230 -13.54 -14.23 16.70
N ASN A 231 -13.11 -15.22 15.96
CA ASN A 231 -12.50 -16.45 16.45
C ASN A 231 -11.15 -16.63 15.75
N SER A 232 -10.10 -16.90 16.53
CA SER A 232 -8.73 -16.99 16.04
C SER A 232 -8.55 -18.08 14.97
N GLU A 233 -9.13 -19.26 15.14
CA GLU A 233 -9.04 -20.33 14.15
C GLU A 233 -9.69 -19.96 12.81
N ARG A 234 -10.84 -19.28 12.85
CA ARG A 234 -11.53 -18.80 11.65
C ARG A 234 -10.74 -17.66 10.99
N ALA A 235 -10.15 -16.76 11.76
CA ALA A 235 -9.32 -15.69 11.25
C ALA A 235 -8.12 -16.26 10.48
N VAL A 236 -7.41 -17.23 11.04
CA VAL A 236 -6.30 -17.93 10.39
C VAL A 236 -6.76 -18.67 9.13
N SER A 237 -7.86 -19.48 9.25
CA SER A 237 -8.38 -20.24 8.11
C SER A 237 -8.82 -19.35 6.95
N SER A 238 -9.44 -18.21 7.23
CA SER A 238 -9.92 -17.27 6.21
C SER A 238 -8.80 -16.48 5.55
N ALA A 239 -7.82 -16.04 6.33
CA ALA A 239 -6.66 -15.31 5.82
C ALA A 239 -5.72 -16.22 5.02
N GLY A 240 -5.56 -17.47 5.43
CA GLY A 240 -4.62 -18.45 4.90
C GLY A 240 -3.18 -18.13 5.30
N GLU A 241 -2.37 -19.18 5.38
CA GLU A 241 -0.95 -19.05 5.71
C GLU A 241 -0.16 -18.41 4.57
N TRP A 242 0.86 -17.65 4.92
CA TRP A 242 1.83 -17.11 3.98
C TRP A 242 2.96 -18.11 3.75
N ASP A 243 3.28 -18.34 2.49
CA ASP A 243 4.47 -19.09 2.11
C ASP A 243 5.71 -18.20 2.27
N THR A 244 6.37 -18.33 3.41
CA THR A 244 7.56 -17.55 3.77
C THR A 244 8.76 -17.81 2.87
N GLY A 245 8.80 -18.93 2.14
CA GLY A 245 9.84 -19.25 1.17
C GLY A 245 9.69 -18.48 -0.15
N ARG A 246 8.51 -17.94 -0.43
CA ARG A 246 8.24 -17.21 -1.68
C ARG A 246 8.88 -15.83 -1.72
N TYR A 247 9.06 -15.20 -0.57
CA TYR A 247 9.47 -13.81 -0.45
C TYR A 247 10.08 -13.59 0.94
N ALA A 248 11.40 -13.61 1.00
CA ALA A 248 12.14 -13.47 2.24
C ALA A 248 12.72 -12.05 2.35
N PRO A 249 12.43 -11.30 3.43
CA PRO A 249 13.01 -9.98 3.65
C PRO A 249 14.50 -10.07 4.04
N ASP A 250 15.30 -9.14 3.52
CA ASP A 250 16.67 -8.89 4.00
C ASP A 250 16.67 -8.09 5.29
N TYR A 251 15.66 -7.23 5.44
CA TYR A 251 15.50 -6.33 6.58
C TYR A 251 14.05 -6.34 7.05
N ILE A 252 13.85 -6.36 8.38
CA ILE A 252 12.53 -6.23 9.00
C ILE A 252 12.58 -5.11 10.03
N VAL A 253 11.73 -4.10 9.88
CA VAL A 253 11.57 -3.00 10.84
C VAL A 253 10.29 -3.22 11.63
N LEU A 254 10.42 -3.44 12.94
CA LEU A 254 9.29 -3.66 13.83
C LEU A 254 9.04 -2.44 14.72
N ASN A 255 7.79 -1.96 14.75
CA ASN A 255 7.35 -0.94 15.72
C ASN A 255 6.03 -1.40 16.34
N LEU A 256 6.13 -2.09 17.47
CA LEU A 256 5.01 -2.72 18.17
C LEU A 256 5.10 -2.44 19.68
N GLY A 257 3.98 -2.48 20.36
CA GLY A 257 3.85 -2.22 21.78
C GLY A 257 2.96 -1.04 22.12
N THR A 258 2.57 -0.22 21.12
CA THR A 258 1.69 0.94 21.31
C THR A 258 0.37 0.57 21.99
N ASN A 259 -0.22 -0.57 21.61
CA ASN A 259 -1.54 -1.00 22.02
C ASN A 259 -1.53 -2.06 23.14
N ASP A 260 -0.35 -2.55 23.52
CA ASP A 260 -0.25 -3.60 24.54
C ASP A 260 -0.60 -3.05 25.92
N VAL A 261 -1.35 -3.85 26.67
CA VAL A 261 -1.80 -3.52 28.04
C VAL A 261 -1.17 -4.46 29.08
N SER A 262 -0.60 -5.58 28.65
CA SER A 262 0.07 -6.55 29.49
C SER A 262 1.53 -6.16 29.65
N GLY A 263 1.87 -5.54 30.76
CA GLY A 263 3.25 -5.14 31.06
C GLY A 263 4.12 -6.27 31.63
N GLY A 264 5.33 -5.88 31.97
CA GLY A 264 6.31 -6.78 32.60
C GLY A 264 6.75 -7.93 31.69
N ASN A 265 7.02 -9.08 32.29
CA ASN A 265 7.57 -10.22 31.57
C ASN A 265 6.64 -10.76 30.48
N VAL A 266 5.31 -10.65 30.63
CA VAL A 266 4.35 -11.17 29.63
C VAL A 266 4.59 -10.56 28.25
N PHE A 267 4.73 -9.24 28.18
CA PHE A 267 5.04 -8.57 26.92
C PHE A 267 6.43 -8.89 26.40
N THR A 268 7.44 -8.81 27.31
CA THR A 268 8.84 -9.06 26.97
C THR A 268 9.04 -10.46 26.39
N ASP A 269 8.49 -11.48 27.08
CA ASP A 269 8.62 -12.87 26.65
C ASP A 269 7.90 -13.15 25.32
N ALA A 270 6.72 -12.57 25.13
CA ALA A 270 5.97 -12.67 23.86
C ALA A 270 6.75 -12.03 22.70
N TYR A 271 7.33 -10.84 22.94
CA TYR A 271 8.10 -10.17 21.90
C TYR A 271 9.41 -10.90 21.59
N ALA A 272 10.15 -11.33 22.60
CA ALA A 272 11.36 -12.15 22.43
C ALA A 272 11.06 -13.45 21.66
N THR A 273 9.92 -14.10 21.95
CA THR A 273 9.46 -15.29 21.22
C THR A 273 9.18 -14.96 19.76
N PHE A 274 8.57 -13.80 19.48
CA PHE A 274 8.32 -13.36 18.10
C PHE A 274 9.62 -13.08 17.34
N LEU A 275 10.58 -12.36 17.95
CA LEU A 275 11.89 -12.10 17.35
C LEU A 275 12.62 -13.41 17.03
N LYS A 276 12.59 -14.39 17.94
CA LYS A 276 13.16 -15.71 17.71
C LYS A 276 12.50 -16.42 16.54
N LYS A 277 11.16 -16.39 16.44
CA LYS A 277 10.42 -17.00 15.34
C LYS A 277 10.75 -16.34 13.99
N LEU A 278 10.91 -15.02 13.96
CA LEU A 278 11.36 -14.29 12.77
C LEU A 278 12.76 -14.71 12.35
N ARG A 279 13.70 -14.84 13.31
CA ARG A 279 15.07 -15.31 13.06
C ARG A 279 15.09 -16.74 12.53
N GLU A 280 14.30 -17.65 13.10
CA GLU A 280 14.15 -19.02 12.62
C GLU A 280 13.59 -19.09 11.19
N THR A 281 12.67 -18.17 10.86
CA THR A 281 12.06 -18.11 9.53
C THR A 281 12.98 -17.46 8.49
N TYR A 282 13.71 -16.41 8.90
CA TYR A 282 14.59 -15.62 8.04
C TYR A 282 15.98 -15.49 8.66
N PRO A 283 16.83 -16.53 8.55
CA PRO A 283 18.14 -16.58 9.25
C PRO A 283 19.09 -15.43 8.90
N GLU A 284 18.98 -14.90 7.69
CA GLU A 284 19.89 -13.85 7.20
C GLU A 284 19.36 -12.43 7.43
N ALA A 285 18.06 -12.25 7.74
CA ALA A 285 17.45 -10.94 7.89
C ALA A 285 18.06 -10.14 9.06
N THR A 286 18.22 -8.84 8.89
CA THR A 286 18.47 -7.93 10.01
C THR A 286 17.16 -7.41 10.55
N LEU A 287 16.93 -7.56 11.85
CA LEU A 287 15.72 -7.13 12.54
C LEU A 287 15.99 -5.79 13.25
N PHE A 288 15.33 -4.74 12.82
CA PHE A 288 15.35 -3.42 13.48
C PHE A 288 14.11 -3.30 14.36
N VAL A 289 14.31 -3.17 15.67
CA VAL A 289 13.23 -3.17 16.66
C VAL A 289 13.13 -1.77 17.28
N MET A 290 12.07 -1.04 16.89
CA MET A 290 11.83 0.33 17.36
C MET A 290 11.08 0.31 18.69
N THR A 291 11.43 1.23 19.60
CA THR A 291 10.54 1.54 20.73
C THR A 291 9.32 2.31 20.21
N PRO A 292 8.09 2.06 20.74
CA PRO A 292 6.90 2.81 20.30
C PRO A 292 7.01 4.32 20.55
N PHE A 293 6.51 5.13 19.64
CA PHE A 293 6.58 6.60 19.74
C PHE A 293 5.89 7.18 20.98
N ASN A 294 4.82 6.51 21.45
CA ASN A 294 4.14 6.90 22.69
C ASN A 294 4.88 6.44 23.96
N GLY A 295 6.00 5.74 23.83
CA GLY A 295 6.81 5.21 24.93
C GLY A 295 6.22 3.97 25.63
N ASN A 296 4.99 3.54 25.27
CA ASN A 296 4.37 2.35 25.86
C ASN A 296 5.22 1.11 25.59
N MET A 297 5.36 0.23 26.57
CA MET A 297 6.17 -1.00 26.50
C MET A 297 7.64 -0.79 26.09
N GLY A 298 8.15 0.44 26.00
CA GLY A 298 9.54 0.70 25.57
C GLY A 298 10.61 -0.03 26.40
N GLY A 299 10.43 -0.19 27.71
CA GLY A 299 11.28 -1.00 28.57
C GLY A 299 11.25 -2.48 28.19
N GLY A 300 10.04 -3.03 27.95
CA GLY A 300 9.86 -4.41 27.52
C GLY A 300 10.47 -4.69 26.15
N VAL A 301 10.38 -3.72 25.21
CA VAL A 301 11.03 -3.81 23.88
C VAL A 301 12.55 -3.93 24.04
N ARG A 302 13.18 -3.05 24.84
CA ARG A 302 14.62 -3.12 25.12
C ARG A 302 15.02 -4.47 25.70
N SER A 303 14.30 -4.93 26.73
CA SER A 303 14.56 -6.23 27.35
C SER A 303 14.37 -7.40 26.40
N ALA A 304 13.39 -7.36 25.50
CA ALA A 304 13.20 -8.40 24.48
C ALA A 304 14.37 -8.44 23.47
N VAL A 305 14.88 -7.28 23.05
CA VAL A 305 16.07 -7.20 22.17
C VAL A 305 17.31 -7.70 22.88
N GLU A 306 17.54 -7.30 24.13
CA GLU A 306 18.65 -7.80 24.95
C GLU A 306 18.60 -9.33 25.12
N SER A 307 17.40 -9.88 25.33
CA SER A 307 17.19 -11.32 25.51
C SER A 307 17.41 -12.13 24.22
N ALA A 308 17.33 -11.51 23.06
CA ALA A 308 17.56 -12.18 21.78
C ALA A 308 19.02 -12.63 21.62
N ASP A 309 19.97 -11.91 22.25
CA ASP A 309 21.43 -12.19 22.19
C ASP A 309 21.90 -12.43 20.73
N ASP A 310 21.41 -11.62 19.80
CA ASP A 310 21.61 -11.77 18.36
C ASP A 310 22.13 -10.45 17.77
N PRO A 311 23.35 -10.41 17.21
CA PRO A 311 23.92 -9.18 16.65
C PRO A 311 23.16 -8.60 15.45
N LYS A 312 22.28 -9.39 14.83
CA LYS A 312 21.38 -8.92 13.75
C LYS A 312 20.01 -8.47 14.28
N VAL A 313 19.80 -8.39 15.59
CA VAL A 313 18.63 -7.78 16.23
C VAL A 313 19.06 -6.45 16.83
N ILE A 314 18.65 -5.35 16.18
CA ILE A 314 19.16 -4.00 16.45
C ILE A 314 18.04 -3.17 17.06
N LEU A 315 18.27 -2.65 18.26
CA LEU A 315 17.36 -1.71 18.89
C LEU A 315 17.45 -0.33 18.24
N ILE A 316 16.30 0.23 17.85
CA ILE A 316 16.15 1.64 17.49
C ILE A 316 15.38 2.34 18.62
N ASP A 317 16.10 3.11 19.45
CA ASP A 317 15.47 3.89 20.50
C ASP A 317 14.91 5.21 19.95
N THR A 318 13.60 5.27 19.80
CA THR A 318 12.88 6.42 19.25
C THR A 318 12.57 7.51 20.30
N SER A 319 12.94 7.31 21.56
CA SER A 319 12.56 8.21 22.67
C SER A 319 13.04 9.65 22.50
N SER A 320 14.13 9.86 21.76
CA SER A 320 14.68 11.18 21.42
C SER A 320 14.12 11.80 20.13
N TRP A 321 13.31 11.08 19.34
CA TRP A 321 12.84 11.54 18.04
C TRP A 321 11.81 12.65 18.12
N GLY A 322 11.18 12.85 19.28
CA GLY A 322 10.19 13.90 19.48
C GLY A 322 8.87 13.66 18.76
N ILE A 323 8.63 12.49 18.20
CA ILE A 323 7.38 12.12 17.53
C ILE A 323 6.26 12.04 18.57
N ARG A 324 5.17 12.77 18.33
CA ARG A 324 4.04 12.84 19.26
C ARG A 324 2.74 12.56 18.53
N GLY A 325 1.76 12.06 19.26
CA GLY A 325 0.38 11.97 18.77
C GLY A 325 -0.20 13.36 18.49
N GLY A 326 -1.01 13.43 17.45
CA GLY A 326 -1.79 14.62 17.08
C GLY A 326 -2.94 14.89 18.04
N ALA A 327 -4.10 15.33 17.54
CA ALA A 327 -5.22 15.76 18.39
C ALA A 327 -5.88 14.64 19.19
N ASP A 328 -5.75 13.38 18.77
CA ASP A 328 -6.18 12.22 19.57
C ASP A 328 -5.15 11.77 20.62
N GLY A 329 -3.97 12.41 20.63
CA GLY A 329 -2.89 12.12 21.57
C GLY A 329 -2.11 10.83 21.28
N LEU A 330 -2.42 10.10 20.18
CA LEU A 330 -1.81 8.83 19.84
C LEU A 330 -1.21 8.81 18.43
N HIS A 331 -2.01 9.12 17.41
CA HIS A 331 -1.60 9.01 16.01
C HIS A 331 -0.88 10.28 15.55
N PRO A 332 0.36 10.17 15.02
CA PRO A 332 1.10 11.33 14.51
C PRO A 332 0.37 12.02 13.36
N ASP A 333 0.53 13.32 13.23
CA ASP A 333 0.07 14.05 12.06
C ASP A 333 1.00 13.80 10.84
N PRO A 334 0.63 14.24 9.62
CA PRO A 334 1.46 14.03 8.43
C PRO A 334 2.89 14.56 8.56
N GLN A 335 3.11 15.71 9.19
CA GLN A 335 4.44 16.28 9.40
C GLN A 335 5.28 15.42 10.36
N ALA A 336 4.66 14.88 11.39
CA ALA A 336 5.33 13.97 12.31
C ALA A 336 5.69 12.63 11.63
N HIS A 337 4.87 12.15 10.70
CA HIS A 337 5.20 11.00 9.87
C HIS A 337 6.37 11.27 8.91
N GLU A 338 6.41 12.43 8.25
CA GLU A 338 7.53 12.85 7.41
C GLU A 338 8.82 12.89 8.23
N HIS A 339 8.79 13.54 9.39
CA HIS A 339 9.95 13.62 10.30
C HIS A 339 10.40 12.23 10.80
N ALA A 340 9.46 11.35 11.15
CA ALA A 340 9.78 9.98 11.55
C ALA A 340 10.44 9.19 10.40
N SER A 341 10.01 9.42 9.15
CA SER A 341 10.61 8.81 7.97
C SER A 341 12.05 9.27 7.76
N GLU A 342 12.33 10.57 7.88
CA GLU A 342 13.68 11.14 7.76
C GLU A 342 14.63 10.53 8.80
N LEU A 343 14.20 10.46 10.07
CA LEU A 343 14.99 9.87 11.16
C LEU A 343 15.23 8.36 10.95
N LEU A 344 14.22 7.64 10.47
CA LEU A 344 14.35 6.22 10.19
C LEU A 344 15.32 5.97 9.03
N LEU A 345 15.24 6.73 7.95
CA LEU A 345 16.18 6.67 6.82
C LEU A 345 17.62 6.87 7.30
N GLU A 346 17.89 7.93 8.06
CA GLU A 346 19.23 8.19 8.61
C GLU A 346 19.71 7.04 9.50
N THR A 347 18.81 6.46 10.31
CA THR A 347 19.14 5.32 11.19
C THR A 347 19.46 4.06 10.39
N LEU A 348 18.77 3.80 9.28
CA LEU A 348 18.95 2.60 8.47
C LEU A 348 20.18 2.66 7.55
N LYS A 349 20.55 3.84 7.03
CA LYS A 349 21.65 4.03 6.06
C LYS A 349 22.93 3.26 6.37
N PRO A 350 23.45 3.24 7.61
CA PRO A 350 24.70 2.50 7.93
C PRO A 350 24.62 0.97 7.71
N TYR A 351 23.42 0.42 7.65
CA TYR A 351 23.17 -1.02 7.49
C TYR A 351 22.82 -1.43 6.07
N LEU A 352 22.50 -0.44 5.21
CA LEU A 352 22.15 -0.69 3.83
C LEU A 352 23.44 -0.85 3.02
N ALA A 353 23.68 -2.05 2.46
CA ALA A 353 24.77 -2.19 1.51
C ALA A 353 24.48 -1.28 0.30
N PRO A 354 25.48 -0.58 -0.27
CA PRO A 354 25.31 0.07 -1.56
C PRO A 354 24.77 -0.96 -2.55
N ALA A 355 23.79 -0.58 -3.38
CA ALA A 355 23.44 -1.38 -4.53
C ALA A 355 24.75 -1.64 -5.30
N GLU A 356 25.10 -2.89 -5.57
CA GLU A 356 26.20 -3.20 -6.46
C GLU A 356 25.85 -2.50 -7.77
N THR A 357 26.66 -1.51 -8.16
CA THR A 357 26.38 -0.62 -9.29
C THR A 357 26.45 -1.40 -10.59
N GLY A 358 25.34 -2.05 -10.91
CA GLY A 358 25.03 -2.56 -12.23
C GLY A 358 24.13 -1.55 -12.92
N THR A 359 24.73 -0.75 -13.80
CA THR A 359 24.14 0.27 -14.68
C THR A 359 23.59 1.53 -13.98
N ALA A 360 24.17 2.66 -14.37
CA ALA A 360 23.87 4.00 -13.90
C ALA A 360 22.36 4.28 -13.92
N ALA A 361 21.86 4.76 -12.78
CA ALA A 361 20.60 5.45 -12.73
C ALA A 361 20.60 6.58 -13.78
N PRO A 362 19.45 6.90 -14.40
CA PRO A 362 19.36 8.07 -15.27
C PRO A 362 19.86 9.29 -14.49
N GLU A 363 20.73 10.06 -15.13
CA GLU A 363 21.33 11.27 -14.62
C GLU A 363 20.25 12.16 -14.00
N GLU A 364 20.48 12.57 -12.75
CA GLU A 364 19.60 13.39 -11.92
C GLU A 364 19.19 14.66 -12.68
N THR A 365 18.02 14.64 -13.33
CA THR A 365 17.35 15.89 -13.68
C THR A 365 16.89 16.52 -12.38
N ALA A 366 17.42 17.70 -12.10
CA ALA A 366 17.21 18.50 -10.91
C ALA A 366 15.77 18.36 -10.39
N ALA A 367 15.65 18.02 -9.11
CA ALA A 367 14.37 17.91 -8.43
C ALA A 367 13.52 19.14 -8.72
N PRO A 368 12.26 18.97 -9.17
CA PRO A 368 11.37 20.11 -9.33
C PRO A 368 11.17 20.74 -7.95
N THR A 369 11.59 21.98 -7.80
CA THR A 369 11.29 22.84 -6.66
C THR A 369 9.78 22.98 -6.57
N TYR A 370 9.16 22.32 -5.60
CA TYR A 370 7.75 22.47 -5.32
C TYR A 370 7.51 23.83 -4.69
N SER A 371 7.01 24.79 -5.50
CA SER A 371 6.40 26.00 -4.99
C SER A 371 5.09 25.60 -4.33
N VAL A 372 5.02 25.72 -3.01
CA VAL A 372 3.76 25.67 -2.27
C VAL A 372 2.91 26.83 -2.79
N VAL A 373 1.88 26.53 -3.58
CA VAL A 373 0.87 27.51 -3.96
C VAL A 373 0.02 27.76 -2.72
N THR A 374 0.36 28.80 -1.98
CA THR A 374 -0.54 29.39 -0.98
C THR A 374 -1.73 30.00 -1.75
N PRO A 375 -2.98 29.66 -1.42
CA PRO A 375 -4.12 30.34 -1.99
C PRO A 375 -4.10 31.81 -1.56
N SER A 376 -4.06 32.70 -2.52
CA SER A 376 -4.19 34.13 -2.36
C SER A 376 -5.45 34.46 -1.56
N SER A 377 -5.25 35.07 -0.39
CA SER A 377 -6.33 35.64 0.41
C SER A 377 -6.88 36.88 -0.30
N THR A 378 -7.99 36.72 -0.98
CA THR A 378 -8.83 37.87 -1.34
C THR A 378 -9.60 38.30 -0.11
N GLU A 379 -9.18 39.41 0.47
CA GLU A 379 -9.95 40.15 1.48
C GLU A 379 -11.33 40.51 0.93
N VAL A 380 -12.37 39.93 1.53
CA VAL A 380 -13.73 40.46 1.42
C VAL A 380 -14.10 41.04 2.78
N GLY A 381 -14.20 42.33 2.81
CA GLY A 381 -14.54 43.14 4.00
C GLY A 381 -15.92 42.78 4.60
N PRO A 382 -16.17 43.18 5.83
CA PRO A 382 -17.29 42.69 6.65
C PRO A 382 -18.63 43.33 6.25
N LYS A 383 -19.62 42.51 5.88
CA LYS A 383 -21.04 42.90 5.94
C LYS A 383 -21.66 42.35 7.22
N ARG A 384 -22.04 43.28 8.11
CA ARG A 384 -22.91 43.03 9.27
C ARG A 384 -24.29 42.61 8.79
N ALA A 385 -24.89 41.59 9.39
CA ALA A 385 -26.27 41.57 9.86
C ALA A 385 -26.62 40.21 10.51
N GLY A 386 -27.15 40.30 11.73
CA GLY A 386 -28.38 39.58 12.10
C GLY A 386 -28.21 38.27 12.90
N SER A 387 -28.32 38.41 14.21
CA SER A 387 -28.49 37.36 15.21
C SER A 387 -29.63 36.36 14.93
N ALA A 388 -29.36 35.05 15.05
CA ALA A 388 -30.29 34.10 15.65
C ALA A 388 -29.49 32.85 16.11
N ALA A 389 -29.40 32.70 17.41
CA ALA A 389 -28.81 31.57 18.08
C ALA A 389 -29.80 30.38 18.07
N LEU A 390 -29.35 29.21 17.63
CA LEU A 390 -29.96 27.92 18.00
C LEU A 390 -28.84 26.98 18.45
N PRO A 391 -29.05 26.22 19.54
CA PRO A 391 -28.02 25.39 20.11
C PRO A 391 -27.86 24.09 19.31
N LEU A 392 -26.64 23.79 18.90
CA LEU A 392 -26.30 22.52 18.28
C LEU A 392 -25.92 21.52 19.38
N ALA A 393 -26.77 20.53 19.57
CA ALA A 393 -26.53 19.40 20.44
C ALA A 393 -25.48 18.47 19.81
N ILE A 394 -24.53 18.08 20.65
CA ILE A 394 -23.50 17.09 20.38
C ILE A 394 -24.15 15.73 20.14
N ALA A 395 -23.99 15.14 18.97
CA ALA A 395 -24.20 13.72 18.71
C ALA A 395 -23.11 13.22 17.73
N GLY A 396 -21.94 13.00 18.26
CA GLY A 396 -20.87 12.24 17.62
C GLY A 396 -20.91 10.81 18.14
N GLY A 397 -21.03 9.82 17.25
CA GLY A 397 -20.76 8.43 17.60
C GLY A 397 -21.91 7.44 17.49
N ALA A 398 -22.62 7.32 16.37
CA ALA A 398 -23.49 6.17 16.11
C ALA A 398 -23.98 6.10 14.65
N VAL A 399 -23.11 5.96 13.65
CA VAL A 399 -23.56 5.78 12.24
C VAL A 399 -22.94 4.54 11.56
N ILE A 400 -22.26 3.66 12.26
CA ILE A 400 -21.78 2.38 11.67
C ILE A 400 -22.59 1.15 12.16
N ALA A 401 -23.56 1.29 13.06
CA ALA A 401 -24.35 0.17 13.57
C ALA A 401 -25.77 0.00 12.94
N ALA A 402 -26.17 0.84 12.00
CA ALA A 402 -27.57 0.84 11.51
C ALA A 402 -27.80 0.18 10.14
N ALA A 403 -26.77 -0.36 9.48
CA ALA A 403 -26.93 -1.01 8.17
C ALA A 403 -27.08 -2.54 8.21
N LEU A 404 -27.05 -3.18 9.36
CA LEU A 404 -27.20 -4.65 9.51
C LEU A 404 -28.44 -5.11 10.28
N ALA A 405 -29.35 -4.21 10.67
CA ALA A 405 -30.56 -4.56 11.40
C ALA A 405 -31.83 -4.66 10.54
N ALA A 406 -31.75 -4.43 9.22
CA ALA A 406 -32.95 -4.42 8.35
C ALA A 406 -33.21 -5.70 7.55
N VAL A 407 -32.46 -6.78 7.74
CA VAL A 407 -32.67 -8.07 7.03
C VAL A 407 -33.12 -9.21 7.97
N GLY A 408 -33.34 -8.94 9.26
CA GLY A 408 -33.64 -9.95 10.28
C GLY A 408 -35.10 -10.09 10.72
N ILE A 409 -36.07 -9.36 10.16
CA ILE A 409 -37.46 -9.43 10.62
C ILE A 409 -38.44 -9.67 9.46
N VAL A 410 -38.33 -10.78 8.74
CA VAL A 410 -39.42 -11.35 7.92
C VAL A 410 -39.32 -12.88 7.85
N ALA A 411 -39.12 -13.58 8.91
CA ALA A 411 -39.26 -15.05 8.90
C ALA A 411 -39.64 -15.68 10.25
N VAL A 412 -40.53 -15.07 11.04
CA VAL A 412 -41.18 -15.78 12.15
C VAL A 412 -42.62 -15.31 12.23
N ASN A 413 -43.49 -15.73 11.30
CA ASN A 413 -44.91 -15.79 11.55
C ASN A 413 -45.67 -16.64 10.49
N LYS A 414 -45.37 -17.95 10.44
CA LYS A 414 -46.25 -18.94 9.82
C LYS A 414 -45.96 -20.35 10.34
N ARG A 415 -46.36 -20.62 11.57
CA ARG A 415 -46.73 -21.99 12.03
C ARG A 415 -47.48 -21.87 13.34
N LYS A 416 -48.80 -21.64 13.21
CA LYS A 416 -49.86 -22.14 14.11
C LYS A 416 -51.19 -21.99 13.36
N ARG A 417 -51.52 -23.02 12.63
CA ARG A 417 -52.85 -23.62 12.53
C ARG A 417 -52.70 -24.97 11.81
#